data_c1534d20e4fe067a367f233647238304
#
_entry.id   c1534d20e4fe067a367f233647238304
#
_cell.length_a   1.000
_cell.length_b   1.000
_cell.length_c   1.000
_cell.angle_alpha   90.00
_cell.angle_beta   90.00
_cell.angle_gamma   90.00
#
_symmetry.space_group_name_H-M   'P 1'
#
loop_
_entity.id
_entity.type
_entity.pdbx_description
1 polymer ?
#
loop_
_entity_poly.entity_id
_entity_poly.type
_entity_poly.pdbx_seq_one_letter_code
_entity_poly.pdbx_strand_id
1 'polypeptide(L)'
;VAEIIHRSPQDGGDRRRERPPAQSAAADLVALATAGRYGDMEAKARELTALHPSSGLAWKALGVALQMQNKEALEALERAACLLPNDTESQSNLGAALRRYGRLDEAVTCLRRALQMRPDLAEVWNNLANAERDLGHFDAAVAALSEALRLKPGFAKAHNNLGNVLRDLGRLDEAATSYRQALEFDANYAEAHSNFGSLLRLQGRSEEAQSHCELALAIDPNYPAALTLLAHLRSDRGRFAEARTLLERAIAIEPNFAAARSGLAELCRMSREDANWLAGAMRTAERALPRDEIPLRFAIGKYLDDVGEYDDAFISYRRANDLAMLYRPRHDRHLLTAGVDRLVQSQTAEWLRGAGSSSIRSERPVLVVGMPRSGTTLAEQILAAHPQVHGAGELPYWNGVAGRYAAAGADAADGASLRQLADDYLALLGEVSRDASRVVDKMPANFMFLGLIHAALPLARIIHLERNPVDTCLSIYFQNFGPVHSYANDLGDLAHYYSEYRRIMEHWRRNLPAGAILNVPYEGLVENPEHWSRTMVEFIGLPWDARCRDFHRIERIVSTFSRWQARQPINTASVERWRHYEKFVEPLRPLLCR
;
A
#
# COMPACT_ATOMS: atom_id res chain seq x y z
N VAL A 1 -26.95 -9.91 -18.20
CA VAL A 1 -27.24 -9.05 -19.38
C VAL A 1 -28.66 -9.35 -19.92
N ALA A 2 -29.11 -10.61 -19.95
CA ALA A 2 -30.47 -10.96 -20.43
C ALA A 2 -31.58 -10.48 -19.49
N GLU A 3 -31.36 -10.42 -18.18
CA GLU A 3 -32.33 -9.88 -17.21
C GLU A 3 -32.47 -8.34 -17.26
N ILE A 4 -31.50 -7.68 -17.88
CA ILE A 4 -31.32 -6.22 -17.90
C ILE A 4 -32.38 -5.47 -18.75
N ILE A 5 -33.12 -6.14 -19.64
CA ILE A 5 -33.97 -5.47 -20.63
C ILE A 5 -35.48 -5.80 -20.48
N HIS A 6 -35.90 -6.61 -19.50
CA HIS A 6 -37.20 -7.28 -19.52
C HIS A 6 -38.38 -6.63 -18.76
N ARG A 7 -38.33 -5.38 -18.23
CA ARG A 7 -39.48 -4.78 -17.57
C ARG A 7 -39.78 -3.35 -18.02
N SER A 8 -40.93 -3.18 -18.66
CA SER A 8 -41.55 -1.86 -18.92
C SER A 8 -42.45 -1.43 -17.77
N PRO A 9 -42.42 -0.18 -17.30
CA PRO A 9 -43.45 0.38 -16.42
C PRO A 9 -44.71 0.74 -17.22
N GLN A 10 -45.88 0.40 -16.67
CA GLN A 10 -47.14 0.98 -17.10
C GLN A 10 -47.27 2.34 -16.46
N ASP A 11 -47.41 3.42 -17.22
CA ASP A 11 -47.90 4.67 -16.69
C ASP A 11 -48.68 5.50 -17.69
N GLY A 12 -49.81 6.06 -17.27
CA GLY A 12 -50.73 6.82 -18.04
C GLY A 12 -50.47 8.34 -17.97
N GLY A 13 -50.53 9.03 -19.09
CA GLY A 13 -50.46 10.50 -19.18
C GLY A 13 -50.18 11.02 -20.59
N ASP A 14 -51.20 11.62 -21.19
CA ASP A 14 -51.28 12.10 -22.59
C ASP A 14 -50.36 13.30 -22.87
N ARG A 15 -49.33 13.09 -23.67
CA ARG A 15 -48.68 14.09 -24.54
C ARG A 15 -48.29 13.37 -25.83
N ARG A 16 -48.38 13.99 -26.99
CA ARG A 16 -48.17 13.43 -28.33
C ARG A 16 -46.99 12.44 -28.32
N ARG A 17 -47.34 11.13 -28.21
CA ARG A 17 -46.40 10.03 -28.04
C ARG A 17 -45.81 9.67 -29.39
N GLU A 18 -44.50 9.90 -29.57
CA GLU A 18 -43.71 9.05 -30.45
C GLU A 18 -43.94 7.60 -30.02
N ARG A 19 -44.34 6.72 -30.91
CA ARG A 19 -44.55 5.31 -30.59
C ARG A 19 -43.24 4.73 -30.04
N PRO A 20 -43.24 4.04 -28.86
CA PRO A 20 -42.07 3.33 -28.41
C PRO A 20 -41.60 2.35 -29.49
N PRO A 21 -40.30 2.00 -29.54
CA PRO A 21 -39.80 1.01 -30.50
C PRO A 21 -40.66 -0.25 -30.38
N ALA A 22 -41.07 -0.79 -31.54
CA ALA A 22 -41.96 -1.93 -31.57
C ALA A 22 -41.38 -3.06 -30.68
N GLN A 23 -42.23 -3.85 -30.05
CA GLN A 23 -41.79 -4.95 -29.17
C GLN A 23 -40.72 -5.86 -29.79
N SER A 24 -40.69 -5.94 -31.12
CA SER A 24 -39.67 -6.63 -31.89
C SER A 24 -38.27 -6.00 -31.75
N ALA A 25 -38.17 -4.66 -31.78
CA ALA A 25 -36.88 -3.99 -31.68
C ALA A 25 -36.23 -4.13 -30.27
N ALA A 26 -37.06 -4.14 -29.22
CA ALA A 26 -36.60 -4.43 -27.84
C ALA A 26 -36.10 -5.88 -27.72
N ALA A 27 -36.85 -6.83 -28.29
CA ALA A 27 -36.47 -8.24 -28.32
C ALA A 27 -35.15 -8.49 -29.07
N ASP A 28 -34.97 -7.78 -30.22
CA ASP A 28 -33.70 -7.83 -30.99
C ASP A 28 -32.51 -7.35 -30.17
N LEU A 29 -32.63 -6.24 -29.43
CA LEU A 29 -31.55 -5.71 -28.59
C LEU A 29 -31.19 -6.69 -27.45
N VAL A 30 -32.21 -7.35 -26.84
CA VAL A 30 -32.00 -8.40 -25.82
C VAL A 30 -31.27 -9.59 -26.42
N ALA A 31 -31.71 -10.06 -27.60
CA ALA A 31 -31.09 -11.21 -28.26
C ALA A 31 -29.61 -10.91 -28.61
N LEU A 32 -29.30 -9.72 -29.12
CA LEU A 32 -27.94 -9.29 -29.42
C LEU A 32 -27.07 -9.21 -28.16
N ALA A 33 -27.61 -8.67 -27.07
CA ALA A 33 -26.93 -8.62 -25.78
C ALA A 33 -26.63 -10.02 -25.24
N THR A 34 -27.62 -10.92 -25.30
CA THR A 34 -27.47 -12.34 -24.85
C THR A 34 -26.44 -13.09 -25.69
N ALA A 35 -26.38 -12.80 -26.98
CA ALA A 35 -25.40 -13.39 -27.89
C ALA A 35 -24.00 -12.76 -27.81
N GLY A 36 -23.79 -11.74 -26.95
CA GLY A 36 -22.51 -11.03 -26.84
C GLY A 36 -22.17 -10.17 -28.06
N ARG A 37 -23.12 -9.95 -28.98
CA ARG A 37 -22.93 -9.20 -30.26
C ARG A 37 -23.06 -7.70 -30.02
N TYR A 38 -22.18 -7.14 -29.19
CA TYR A 38 -22.28 -5.73 -28.77
C TYR A 38 -22.06 -4.71 -29.89
N GLY A 39 -21.29 -5.06 -30.93
CA GLY A 39 -21.14 -4.21 -32.12
C GLY A 39 -22.44 -4.05 -32.89
N ASP A 40 -23.18 -5.15 -33.10
CA ASP A 40 -24.47 -5.13 -33.79
C ASP A 40 -25.55 -4.46 -32.89
N MET A 41 -25.48 -4.68 -31.59
CA MET A 41 -26.32 -4.02 -30.61
C MET A 41 -26.11 -2.49 -30.63
N GLU A 42 -24.88 -2.01 -30.70
CA GLU A 42 -24.55 -0.59 -30.87
C GLU A 42 -25.16 -0.01 -32.14
N ALA A 43 -24.94 -0.66 -33.29
CA ALA A 43 -25.47 -0.19 -34.58
C ALA A 43 -27.00 -0.07 -34.55
N LYS A 44 -27.68 -1.09 -34.02
CA LYS A 44 -29.14 -1.09 -33.88
C LYS A 44 -29.63 -0.05 -32.87
N ALA A 45 -28.95 0.10 -31.77
CA ALA A 45 -29.31 1.10 -30.73
C ALA A 45 -29.12 2.53 -31.25
N ARG A 46 -28.07 2.82 -32.05
CA ARG A 46 -27.87 4.13 -32.69
C ARG A 46 -28.98 4.46 -33.70
N GLU A 47 -29.40 3.49 -34.51
CA GLU A 47 -30.55 3.64 -35.38
C GLU A 47 -31.81 4.01 -34.61
N LEU A 48 -32.09 3.27 -33.52
CA LEU A 48 -33.27 3.50 -32.69
C LEU A 48 -33.21 4.83 -31.90
N THR A 49 -32.06 5.27 -31.44
CA THR A 49 -31.92 6.58 -30.77
C THR A 49 -32.07 7.74 -31.73
N ALA A 50 -31.68 7.57 -33.01
CA ALA A 50 -31.90 8.57 -34.06
C ALA A 50 -33.38 8.67 -34.47
N LEU A 51 -34.07 7.53 -34.60
CA LEU A 51 -35.50 7.48 -34.93
C LEU A 51 -36.42 7.86 -33.78
N HIS A 52 -36.03 7.53 -32.57
CA HIS A 52 -36.79 7.70 -31.31
C HIS A 52 -35.92 8.30 -30.20
N PRO A 53 -35.56 9.61 -30.28
CA PRO A 53 -34.67 10.23 -29.27
C PRO A 53 -35.20 10.22 -27.86
N SER A 54 -36.49 10.07 -27.65
CA SER A 54 -37.16 9.94 -26.37
C SER A 54 -37.22 8.50 -25.81
N SER A 55 -36.67 7.52 -26.54
CA SER A 55 -36.66 6.12 -26.12
C SER A 55 -35.54 5.84 -25.12
N GLY A 56 -35.85 5.87 -23.81
CA GLY A 56 -34.90 5.54 -22.75
C GLY A 56 -34.32 4.13 -22.89
N LEU A 57 -35.10 3.16 -23.39
CA LEU A 57 -34.63 1.80 -23.64
C LEU A 57 -33.55 1.74 -24.74
N ALA A 58 -33.72 2.51 -25.82
CA ALA A 58 -32.71 2.57 -26.88
C ALA A 58 -31.41 3.18 -26.38
N TRP A 59 -31.49 4.27 -25.60
CA TRP A 59 -30.32 4.89 -24.98
C TRP A 59 -29.64 3.95 -23.96
N LYS A 60 -30.42 3.21 -23.15
CA LYS A 60 -29.89 2.20 -22.22
C LYS A 60 -29.12 1.11 -22.97
N ALA A 61 -29.70 0.57 -24.06
CA ALA A 61 -29.05 -0.44 -24.88
C ALA A 61 -27.77 0.10 -25.53
N LEU A 62 -27.80 1.34 -26.06
CA LEU A 62 -26.59 1.98 -26.60
C LEU A 62 -25.49 2.12 -25.55
N GLY A 63 -25.83 2.62 -24.36
CA GLY A 63 -24.88 2.78 -23.26
C GLY A 63 -24.25 1.46 -22.85
N VAL A 64 -25.04 0.39 -22.68
CA VAL A 64 -24.54 -0.95 -22.36
C VAL A 64 -23.65 -1.49 -23.48
N ALA A 65 -24.06 -1.36 -24.74
CA ALA A 65 -23.28 -1.84 -25.90
C ALA A 65 -21.92 -1.14 -26.01
N LEU A 66 -21.87 0.17 -25.78
CA LEU A 66 -20.63 0.94 -25.76
C LEU A 66 -19.71 0.54 -24.59
N GLN A 67 -20.30 0.38 -23.40
CA GLN A 67 -19.56 0.00 -22.19
C GLN A 67 -18.90 -1.38 -22.35
N MET A 68 -19.62 -2.35 -22.91
CA MET A 68 -19.11 -3.71 -23.14
C MET A 68 -18.00 -3.77 -24.21
N GLN A 69 -17.89 -2.74 -25.04
CA GLN A 69 -16.82 -2.58 -26.04
C GLN A 69 -15.69 -1.66 -25.55
N ASN A 70 -15.69 -1.25 -24.27
CA ASN A 70 -14.76 -0.26 -23.72
C ASN A 70 -14.74 1.09 -24.49
N LYS A 71 -15.87 1.46 -25.10
CA LYS A 71 -16.09 2.75 -25.76
C LYS A 71 -16.68 3.77 -24.78
N GLU A 72 -16.69 5.03 -25.18
CA GLU A 72 -17.31 6.10 -24.41
C GLU A 72 -18.82 5.93 -24.36
N ALA A 73 -19.36 5.69 -23.16
CA ALA A 73 -20.76 5.34 -22.93
C ALA A 73 -21.52 6.37 -22.08
N LEU A 74 -20.82 7.36 -21.50
CA LEU A 74 -21.39 8.22 -20.46
C LEU A 74 -22.61 8.98 -20.94
N GLU A 75 -22.54 9.65 -22.10
CA GLU A 75 -23.67 10.42 -22.65
C GLU A 75 -24.92 9.55 -22.86
N ALA A 76 -24.73 8.35 -23.42
CA ALA A 76 -25.85 7.43 -23.65
C ALA A 76 -26.50 6.97 -22.34
N LEU A 77 -25.70 6.71 -21.30
CA LEU A 77 -26.17 6.30 -19.98
C LEU A 77 -26.84 7.46 -19.22
N GLU A 78 -26.32 8.69 -19.34
CA GLU A 78 -26.97 9.88 -18.77
C GLU A 78 -28.36 10.12 -19.41
N ARG A 79 -28.45 10.00 -20.75
CA ARG A 79 -29.73 10.08 -21.48
C ARG A 79 -30.71 8.99 -21.04
N ALA A 80 -30.21 7.74 -20.91
CA ALA A 80 -31.02 6.62 -20.43
C ALA A 80 -31.58 6.87 -19.03
N ALA A 81 -30.75 7.27 -18.07
CA ALA A 81 -31.14 7.53 -16.71
C ALA A 81 -32.09 8.74 -16.56
N CYS A 82 -31.93 9.76 -17.43
CA CYS A 82 -32.83 10.90 -17.50
C CYS A 82 -34.23 10.50 -18.02
N LEU A 83 -34.28 9.67 -19.06
CA LEU A 83 -35.53 9.20 -19.67
C LEU A 83 -36.20 8.07 -18.87
N LEU A 84 -35.44 7.34 -18.08
CA LEU A 84 -35.87 6.22 -17.22
C LEU A 84 -35.48 6.47 -15.75
N PRO A 85 -36.00 7.53 -15.10
CA PRO A 85 -35.53 7.94 -13.78
C PRO A 85 -35.84 6.91 -12.68
N ASN A 86 -36.79 6.01 -12.89
CA ASN A 86 -37.21 4.96 -11.97
C ASN A 86 -36.77 3.56 -12.42
N ASP A 87 -35.83 3.46 -13.37
CA ASP A 87 -35.23 2.19 -13.78
C ASP A 87 -33.92 1.98 -13.01
N THR A 88 -33.94 1.01 -12.12
CA THR A 88 -32.82 0.67 -11.22
C THR A 88 -31.52 0.41 -12.00
N GLU A 89 -31.64 -0.29 -13.12
CA GLU A 89 -30.48 -0.67 -13.92
C GLU A 89 -29.87 0.53 -14.66
N SER A 90 -30.70 1.45 -15.17
CA SER A 90 -30.21 2.70 -15.77
C SER A 90 -29.44 3.54 -14.75
N GLN A 91 -29.94 3.65 -13.53
CA GLN A 91 -29.24 4.34 -12.44
C GLN A 91 -27.95 3.62 -12.04
N SER A 92 -27.97 2.29 -11.93
CA SER A 92 -26.78 1.49 -11.60
C SER A 92 -25.69 1.56 -12.68
N ASN A 93 -26.09 1.43 -13.96
CA ASN A 93 -25.16 1.51 -15.09
C ASN A 93 -24.53 2.91 -15.20
N LEU A 94 -25.35 3.97 -15.01
CA LEU A 94 -24.84 5.33 -14.95
C LEU A 94 -23.86 5.51 -13.78
N GLY A 95 -24.20 5.03 -12.59
CA GLY A 95 -23.30 5.10 -11.42
C GLY A 95 -21.96 4.41 -11.66
N ALA A 96 -21.97 3.23 -12.27
CA ALA A 96 -20.74 2.51 -12.64
C ALA A 96 -19.92 3.27 -13.69
N ALA A 97 -20.57 3.91 -14.66
CA ALA A 97 -19.90 4.74 -15.67
C ALA A 97 -19.31 6.01 -15.04
N LEU A 98 -20.08 6.76 -14.27
CA LEU A 98 -19.64 7.99 -13.58
C LEU A 98 -18.39 7.74 -12.73
N ARG A 99 -18.35 6.59 -12.02
CA ARG A 99 -17.17 6.16 -11.26
C ARG A 99 -15.92 6.06 -12.17
N ARG A 100 -16.04 5.46 -13.36
CA ARG A 100 -14.91 5.35 -14.33
C ARG A 100 -14.41 6.70 -14.85
N TYR A 101 -15.30 7.70 -14.89
CA TYR A 101 -14.96 9.07 -15.30
C TYR A 101 -14.57 9.98 -14.11
N GLY A 102 -14.43 9.44 -12.91
CA GLY A 102 -14.02 10.18 -11.72
C GLY A 102 -15.10 11.09 -11.11
N ARG A 103 -16.36 11.04 -11.63
CA ARG A 103 -17.51 11.77 -11.06
C ARG A 103 -18.11 10.98 -9.90
N LEU A 104 -17.31 10.85 -8.82
CA LEU A 104 -17.55 9.85 -7.76
C LEU A 104 -18.79 10.17 -6.92
N ASP A 105 -19.03 11.43 -6.55
CA ASP A 105 -20.21 11.84 -5.77
C ASP A 105 -21.50 11.59 -6.53
N GLU A 106 -21.48 11.84 -7.84
CA GLU A 106 -22.63 11.57 -8.69
C GLU A 106 -22.84 10.05 -8.86
N ALA A 107 -21.76 9.27 -8.94
CA ALA A 107 -21.83 7.81 -8.97
C ALA A 107 -22.52 7.26 -7.72
N VAL A 108 -22.11 7.71 -6.53
CA VAL A 108 -22.71 7.34 -5.24
C VAL A 108 -24.20 7.72 -5.21
N THR A 109 -24.54 8.91 -5.69
CA THR A 109 -25.93 9.38 -5.73
C THR A 109 -26.81 8.48 -6.60
N CYS A 110 -26.36 8.14 -7.81
CA CYS A 110 -27.08 7.24 -8.72
C CYS A 110 -27.24 5.83 -8.14
N LEU A 111 -26.16 5.28 -7.55
CA LEU A 111 -26.17 3.94 -6.95
C LEU A 111 -27.08 3.87 -5.71
N ARG A 112 -27.06 4.87 -4.86
CA ARG A 112 -27.98 4.97 -3.72
C ARG A 112 -29.44 5.08 -4.18
N ARG A 113 -29.72 5.83 -5.24
CA ARG A 113 -31.04 5.89 -5.85
C ARG A 113 -31.49 4.53 -6.38
N ALA A 114 -30.59 3.80 -7.07
CA ALA A 114 -30.86 2.43 -7.50
C ALA A 114 -31.23 1.51 -6.33
N LEU A 115 -30.50 1.60 -5.20
CA LEU A 115 -30.76 0.80 -3.99
C LEU A 115 -32.02 1.21 -3.23
N GLN A 116 -32.45 2.47 -3.31
CA GLN A 116 -33.74 2.89 -2.77
C GLN A 116 -34.92 2.22 -3.51
N MET A 117 -34.76 1.98 -4.83
CA MET A 117 -35.76 1.29 -5.62
C MET A 117 -35.69 -0.25 -5.45
N ARG A 118 -34.50 -0.80 -5.39
CA ARG A 118 -34.23 -2.24 -5.30
C ARG A 118 -33.06 -2.50 -4.35
N PRO A 119 -33.34 -2.64 -3.02
CA PRO A 119 -32.30 -2.89 -2.02
C PRO A 119 -31.75 -4.32 -2.04
N ASP A 120 -32.37 -5.21 -2.80
CA ASP A 120 -32.04 -6.64 -2.91
C ASP A 120 -30.97 -6.96 -3.98
N LEU A 121 -30.36 -5.95 -4.60
CA LEU A 121 -29.38 -6.15 -5.67
C LEU A 121 -27.93 -6.11 -5.14
N ALA A 122 -27.35 -7.28 -4.92
CA ALA A 122 -25.98 -7.41 -4.41
C ALA A 122 -24.94 -6.73 -5.30
N GLU A 123 -25.12 -6.77 -6.63
CA GLU A 123 -24.23 -6.13 -7.60
C GLU A 123 -24.22 -4.60 -7.46
N VAL A 124 -25.36 -3.99 -7.14
CA VAL A 124 -25.46 -2.54 -6.95
C VAL A 124 -24.77 -2.12 -5.64
N TRP A 125 -24.92 -2.89 -4.59
CA TRP A 125 -24.19 -2.70 -3.33
C TRP A 125 -22.67 -2.80 -3.54
N ASN A 126 -22.21 -3.78 -4.30
CA ASN A 126 -20.80 -3.92 -4.66
C ASN A 126 -20.28 -2.73 -5.50
N ASN A 127 -21.09 -2.20 -6.43
CA ASN A 127 -20.72 -1.01 -7.20
C ASN A 127 -20.67 0.25 -6.32
N LEU A 128 -21.62 0.40 -5.38
CA LEU A 128 -21.59 1.48 -4.39
C LEU A 128 -20.32 1.42 -3.54
N ALA A 129 -19.97 0.24 -3.05
CA ALA A 129 -18.75 0.05 -2.26
C ALA A 129 -17.49 0.48 -3.01
N ASN A 130 -17.40 0.16 -4.30
CA ASN A 130 -16.26 0.60 -5.11
C ASN A 130 -16.23 2.12 -5.28
N ALA A 131 -17.37 2.79 -5.45
CA ALA A 131 -17.43 4.25 -5.54
C ALA A 131 -17.08 4.92 -4.20
N GLU A 132 -17.60 4.39 -3.08
CA GLU A 132 -17.25 4.86 -1.72
C GLU A 132 -15.77 4.65 -1.40
N ARG A 133 -15.19 3.52 -1.81
CA ARG A 133 -13.75 3.25 -1.68
C ARG A 133 -12.90 4.26 -2.47
N ASP A 134 -13.32 4.59 -3.69
CA ASP A 134 -12.61 5.55 -4.54
C ASP A 134 -12.73 6.99 -4.01
N LEU A 135 -13.74 7.30 -3.17
CA LEU A 135 -13.86 8.54 -2.38
C LEU A 135 -13.05 8.51 -1.07
N GLY A 136 -12.51 7.34 -0.67
CA GLY A 136 -11.85 7.16 0.62
C GLY A 136 -12.81 6.91 1.80
N HIS A 137 -14.09 6.72 1.54
CA HIS A 137 -15.11 6.42 2.56
C HIS A 137 -15.11 4.91 2.90
N PHE A 138 -14.01 4.43 3.47
CA PHE A 138 -13.78 3.00 3.65
C PHE A 138 -14.81 2.30 4.53
N ASP A 139 -15.28 2.93 5.60
CA ASP A 139 -16.32 2.34 6.46
C ASP A 139 -17.64 2.16 5.71
N ALA A 140 -18.04 3.14 4.89
CA ALA A 140 -19.20 3.03 4.03
C ALA A 140 -19.03 1.92 2.97
N ALA A 141 -17.83 1.77 2.42
CA ALA A 141 -17.51 0.70 1.48
C ALA A 141 -17.60 -0.68 2.14
N VAL A 142 -17.08 -0.85 3.37
CA VAL A 142 -17.21 -2.10 4.15
C VAL A 142 -18.68 -2.41 4.42
N ALA A 143 -19.48 -1.43 4.86
CA ALA A 143 -20.91 -1.61 5.11
C ALA A 143 -21.66 -2.06 3.83
N ALA A 144 -21.39 -1.42 2.68
CA ALA A 144 -22.00 -1.78 1.41
C ALA A 144 -21.61 -3.20 0.95
N LEU A 145 -20.35 -3.60 1.12
CA LEU A 145 -19.89 -4.97 0.81
C LEU A 145 -20.50 -6.01 1.74
N SER A 146 -20.67 -5.67 3.03
CA SER A 146 -21.36 -6.54 3.98
C SER A 146 -22.81 -6.81 3.56
N GLU A 147 -23.52 -5.79 3.06
CA GLU A 147 -24.87 -5.97 2.52
C GLU A 147 -24.86 -6.80 1.21
N ALA A 148 -23.89 -6.57 0.31
CA ALA A 148 -23.75 -7.37 -0.89
C ALA A 148 -23.53 -8.85 -0.55
N LEU A 149 -22.71 -9.15 0.45
CA LEU A 149 -22.40 -10.51 0.90
C LEU A 149 -23.53 -11.13 1.72
N ARG A 150 -24.29 -10.34 2.46
CA ARG A 150 -25.52 -10.81 3.13
C ARG A 150 -26.56 -11.28 2.11
N LEU A 151 -26.71 -10.56 1.00
CA LEU A 151 -27.64 -10.91 -0.08
C LEU A 151 -27.12 -12.09 -0.93
N LYS A 152 -25.82 -12.16 -1.14
CA LYS A 152 -25.17 -13.17 -1.99
C LYS A 152 -23.87 -13.64 -1.35
N PRO A 153 -23.91 -14.60 -0.39
CA PRO A 153 -22.71 -15.04 0.35
C PRO A 153 -21.57 -15.56 -0.53
N GLY A 154 -21.85 -16.19 -1.65
CA GLY A 154 -20.86 -16.68 -2.62
C GLY A 154 -20.43 -15.66 -3.68
N PHE A 155 -20.55 -14.36 -3.41
CA PHE A 155 -20.18 -13.32 -4.39
C PHE A 155 -18.67 -13.08 -4.36
N ALA A 156 -17.89 -13.88 -5.11
CA ALA A 156 -16.43 -13.81 -5.17
C ALA A 156 -15.90 -12.39 -5.39
N LYS A 157 -16.55 -11.61 -6.26
CA LYS A 157 -16.17 -10.23 -6.57
C LYS A 157 -16.33 -9.30 -5.36
N ALA A 158 -17.37 -9.47 -4.56
CA ALA A 158 -17.57 -8.68 -3.34
C ALA A 158 -16.56 -9.06 -2.25
N HIS A 159 -16.22 -10.34 -2.11
CA HIS A 159 -15.13 -10.78 -1.22
C HIS A 159 -13.78 -10.20 -1.63
N ASN A 160 -13.43 -10.21 -2.92
CA ASN A 160 -12.21 -9.58 -3.42
C ASN A 160 -12.17 -8.06 -3.14
N ASN A 161 -13.30 -7.37 -3.39
CA ASN A 161 -13.41 -5.94 -3.12
C ASN A 161 -13.34 -5.61 -1.62
N LEU A 162 -13.91 -6.47 -0.75
CA LEU A 162 -13.77 -6.34 0.70
C LEU A 162 -12.30 -6.49 1.12
N GLY A 163 -11.59 -7.47 0.56
CA GLY A 163 -10.15 -7.61 0.75
C GLY A 163 -9.37 -6.36 0.34
N ASN A 164 -9.74 -5.73 -0.78
CA ASN A 164 -9.13 -4.48 -1.23
C ASN A 164 -9.38 -3.32 -0.26
N VAL A 165 -10.61 -3.15 0.26
CA VAL A 165 -10.94 -2.10 1.23
C VAL A 165 -10.23 -2.32 2.56
N LEU A 166 -10.20 -3.56 3.05
CA LEU A 166 -9.52 -3.92 4.31
C LEU A 166 -8.01 -3.72 4.21
N ARG A 167 -7.40 -4.02 3.06
CA ARG A 167 -5.98 -3.71 2.79
C ARG A 167 -5.73 -2.20 2.82
N ASP A 168 -6.60 -1.41 2.21
CA ASP A 168 -6.47 0.05 2.19
C ASP A 168 -6.65 0.64 3.61
N LEU A 169 -7.40 -0.02 4.51
CA LEU A 169 -7.50 0.27 5.94
C LEU A 169 -6.31 -0.24 6.78
N GLY A 170 -5.39 -1.01 6.21
CA GLY A 170 -4.29 -1.67 6.93
C GLY A 170 -4.70 -2.92 7.73
N ARG A 171 -5.94 -3.42 7.58
CA ARG A 171 -6.47 -4.63 8.25
C ARG A 171 -6.07 -5.88 7.45
N LEU A 172 -4.74 -6.16 7.44
CA LEU A 172 -4.14 -7.10 6.48
C LEU A 172 -4.61 -8.56 6.67
N ASP A 173 -4.82 -9.02 7.91
CA ASP A 173 -5.26 -10.40 8.16
C ASP A 173 -6.72 -10.64 7.73
N GLU A 174 -7.56 -9.66 7.93
CA GLU A 174 -8.95 -9.70 7.48
C GLU A 174 -9.03 -9.60 5.94
N ALA A 175 -8.16 -8.79 5.33
CA ALA A 175 -8.01 -8.73 3.88
C ALA A 175 -7.59 -10.10 3.31
N ALA A 176 -6.61 -10.77 3.93
CA ALA A 176 -6.19 -12.12 3.54
C ALA A 176 -7.34 -13.13 3.61
N THR A 177 -8.16 -13.04 4.66
CA THR A 177 -9.35 -13.91 4.81
C THR A 177 -10.36 -13.65 3.69
N SER A 178 -10.63 -12.38 3.38
CA SER A 178 -11.57 -12.01 2.32
C SER A 178 -11.09 -12.48 0.93
N TYR A 179 -9.79 -12.35 0.62
CA TYR A 179 -9.26 -12.87 -0.65
C TYR A 179 -9.33 -14.40 -0.74
N ARG A 180 -9.07 -15.13 0.38
CA ARG A 180 -9.24 -16.60 0.40
C ARG A 180 -10.68 -16.99 0.12
N GLN A 181 -11.65 -16.30 0.71
CA GLN A 181 -13.08 -16.53 0.42
C GLN A 181 -13.42 -16.25 -1.04
N ALA A 182 -12.89 -15.17 -1.63
CA ALA A 182 -13.07 -14.91 -3.06
C ALA A 182 -12.59 -16.07 -3.93
N LEU A 183 -11.42 -16.63 -3.62
CA LEU A 183 -10.82 -17.76 -4.35
C LEU A 183 -11.47 -19.11 -4.05
N GLU A 184 -12.10 -19.28 -2.88
CA GLU A 184 -12.91 -20.45 -2.56
C GLU A 184 -14.17 -20.51 -3.44
N PHE A 185 -14.81 -19.36 -3.70
CA PHE A 185 -15.99 -19.27 -4.56
C PHE A 185 -15.66 -19.22 -6.06
N ASP A 186 -14.49 -18.69 -6.44
CA ASP A 186 -14.02 -18.66 -7.83
C ASP A 186 -12.49 -18.85 -7.86
N ALA A 187 -12.06 -20.10 -8.03
CA ALA A 187 -10.65 -20.46 -8.09
C ALA A 187 -9.92 -19.93 -9.36
N ASN A 188 -10.67 -19.50 -10.39
CA ASN A 188 -10.11 -18.95 -11.63
C ASN A 188 -10.19 -17.42 -11.69
N TYR A 189 -10.28 -16.75 -10.54
CA TYR A 189 -10.37 -15.31 -10.47
C TYR A 189 -8.97 -14.66 -10.45
N ALA A 190 -8.42 -14.33 -11.63
CA ALA A 190 -7.06 -13.79 -11.80
C ALA A 190 -6.82 -12.52 -10.96
N GLU A 191 -7.80 -11.61 -10.86
CA GLU A 191 -7.70 -10.40 -10.06
C GLU A 191 -7.53 -10.72 -8.57
N ALA A 192 -8.30 -11.66 -8.03
CA ALA A 192 -8.20 -12.06 -6.62
C ALA A 192 -6.83 -12.70 -6.31
N HIS A 193 -6.33 -13.56 -7.21
CA HIS A 193 -4.97 -14.10 -7.09
C HIS A 193 -3.91 -12.99 -7.08
N SER A 194 -3.98 -12.03 -8.00
CA SER A 194 -3.03 -10.90 -8.07
C SER A 194 -3.10 -10.02 -6.82
N ASN A 195 -4.31 -9.69 -6.34
CA ASN A 195 -4.51 -8.88 -5.14
C ASN A 195 -4.01 -9.60 -3.88
N PHE A 196 -4.30 -10.89 -3.74
CA PHE A 196 -3.82 -11.69 -2.61
C PHE A 196 -2.30 -11.85 -2.66
N GLY A 197 -1.72 -12.12 -3.83
CA GLY A 197 -0.27 -12.15 -4.01
C GLY A 197 0.41 -10.83 -3.63
N SER A 198 -0.21 -9.69 -3.98
CA SER A 198 0.28 -8.36 -3.58
C SER A 198 0.23 -8.16 -2.06
N LEU A 199 -0.82 -8.62 -1.40
CA LEU A 199 -0.92 -8.59 0.07
C LEU A 199 0.14 -9.47 0.73
N LEU A 200 0.32 -10.71 0.25
CA LEU A 200 1.32 -11.65 0.76
C LEU A 200 2.74 -11.10 0.63
N ARG A 201 3.04 -10.42 -0.50
CA ARG A 201 4.31 -9.72 -0.66
C ARG A 201 4.51 -8.63 0.39
N LEU A 202 3.47 -7.83 0.71
CA LEU A 202 3.53 -6.82 1.78
C LEU A 202 3.75 -7.44 3.15
N GLN A 203 3.27 -8.66 3.39
CA GLN A 203 3.50 -9.44 4.61
C GLN A 203 4.85 -10.17 4.62
N GLY A 204 5.71 -10.01 3.60
CA GLY A 204 7.00 -10.69 3.49
C GLY A 204 6.91 -12.17 3.05
N ARG A 205 5.72 -12.69 2.73
CA ARG A 205 5.45 -14.09 2.31
C ARG A 205 5.71 -14.25 0.80
N SER A 206 6.97 -14.04 0.40
CA SER A 206 7.35 -13.88 -1.01
C SER A 206 7.12 -15.13 -1.88
N GLU A 207 7.25 -16.34 -1.32
CA GLU A 207 7.02 -17.59 -2.07
C GLU A 207 5.55 -17.81 -2.37
N GLU A 208 4.68 -17.58 -1.39
CA GLU A 208 3.24 -17.65 -1.58
C GLU A 208 2.73 -16.54 -2.51
N ALA A 209 3.29 -15.34 -2.39
CA ALA A 209 3.01 -14.25 -3.33
C ALA A 209 3.36 -14.63 -4.77
N GLN A 210 4.49 -15.32 -4.97
CA GLN A 210 4.91 -15.81 -6.30
C GLN A 210 3.93 -16.87 -6.82
N SER A 211 3.52 -17.84 -6.01
CA SER A 211 2.56 -18.88 -6.40
C SER A 211 1.23 -18.28 -6.87
N HIS A 212 0.69 -17.32 -6.12
CA HIS A 212 -0.54 -16.62 -6.51
C HIS A 212 -0.36 -15.76 -7.77
N CYS A 213 0.78 -15.12 -7.95
CA CYS A 213 1.11 -14.39 -9.17
C CYS A 213 1.15 -15.32 -10.40
N GLU A 214 1.76 -16.49 -10.27
CA GLU A 214 1.84 -17.50 -11.34
C GLU A 214 0.46 -18.04 -11.71
N LEU A 215 -0.43 -18.28 -10.72
CA LEU A 215 -1.82 -18.66 -10.97
C LEU A 215 -2.59 -17.55 -11.71
N ALA A 216 -2.43 -16.28 -11.32
CA ALA A 216 -3.07 -15.17 -12.02
C ALA A 216 -2.63 -15.11 -13.49
N LEU A 217 -1.33 -15.28 -13.77
CA LEU A 217 -0.78 -15.28 -15.14
C LEU A 217 -1.10 -16.56 -15.93
N ALA A 218 -1.35 -17.66 -15.28
CA ALA A 218 -1.84 -18.88 -15.95
C ALA A 218 -3.30 -18.72 -16.41
N ILE A 219 -4.13 -17.99 -15.65
CA ILE A 219 -5.51 -17.66 -16.01
C ILE A 219 -5.55 -16.59 -17.11
N ASP A 220 -4.82 -15.48 -16.91
CA ASP A 220 -4.68 -14.40 -17.90
C ASP A 220 -3.20 -14.02 -18.05
N PRO A 221 -2.52 -14.51 -19.09
CA PRO A 221 -1.11 -14.19 -19.33
C PRO A 221 -0.83 -12.71 -19.60
N ASN A 222 -1.85 -11.93 -19.94
CA ASN A 222 -1.75 -10.51 -20.24
C ASN A 222 -2.34 -9.62 -19.14
N TYR A 223 -2.54 -10.13 -17.93
CA TYR A 223 -3.11 -9.35 -16.82
C TYR A 223 -2.07 -8.35 -16.26
N PRO A 224 -2.24 -7.01 -16.46
CA PRO A 224 -1.21 -6.01 -16.14
C PRO A 224 -0.84 -5.98 -14.67
N ALA A 225 -1.81 -6.18 -13.76
CA ALA A 225 -1.55 -6.17 -12.31
C ALA A 225 -0.67 -7.36 -11.88
N ALA A 226 -0.90 -8.56 -12.45
CA ALA A 226 -0.06 -9.73 -12.17
C ALA A 226 1.36 -9.59 -12.75
N LEU A 227 1.49 -9.02 -13.96
CA LEU A 227 2.81 -8.69 -14.53
C LEU A 227 3.57 -7.70 -13.64
N THR A 228 2.88 -6.70 -13.09
CA THR A 228 3.46 -5.72 -12.17
C THR A 228 3.86 -6.37 -10.84
N LEU A 229 3.03 -7.26 -10.28
CA LEU A 229 3.39 -8.03 -9.09
C LEU A 229 4.64 -8.88 -9.33
N LEU A 230 4.71 -9.59 -10.46
CA LEU A 230 5.88 -10.39 -10.81
C LEU A 230 7.14 -9.51 -10.94
N ALA A 231 7.00 -8.32 -11.52
CA ALA A 231 8.09 -7.36 -11.61
C ALA A 231 8.60 -6.92 -10.23
N HIS A 232 7.70 -6.65 -9.29
CA HIS A 232 8.09 -6.33 -7.92
C HIS A 232 8.79 -7.50 -7.24
N LEU A 233 8.30 -8.75 -7.39
CA LEU A 233 8.96 -9.94 -6.86
C LEU A 233 10.35 -10.17 -7.47
N ARG A 234 10.54 -9.86 -8.76
CA ARG A 234 11.86 -9.90 -9.42
C ARG A 234 12.79 -8.79 -8.90
N SER A 235 12.25 -7.58 -8.71
CA SER A 235 12.98 -6.44 -8.15
C SER A 235 13.44 -6.70 -6.71
N ASP A 236 12.59 -7.31 -5.87
CA ASP A 236 12.94 -7.67 -4.49
C ASP A 236 14.13 -8.65 -4.44
N ARG A 237 14.29 -9.48 -5.48
CA ARG A 237 15.44 -10.39 -5.68
C ARG A 237 16.62 -9.75 -6.42
N GLY A 238 16.54 -8.45 -6.77
CA GLY A 238 17.59 -7.74 -7.51
C GLY A 238 17.60 -7.97 -9.03
N ARG A 239 16.60 -8.66 -9.58
CA ARG A 239 16.48 -8.94 -11.01
C ARG A 239 15.82 -7.76 -11.74
N PHE A 240 16.46 -6.60 -11.71
CA PHE A 240 15.90 -5.33 -12.22
C PHE A 240 15.64 -5.33 -13.73
N ALA A 241 16.47 -6.01 -14.53
CA ALA A 241 16.25 -6.11 -15.97
C ALA A 241 14.96 -6.89 -16.31
N GLU A 242 14.74 -8.03 -15.66
CA GLU A 242 13.52 -8.82 -15.82
C GLU A 242 12.29 -8.02 -15.36
N ALA A 243 12.40 -7.31 -14.21
CA ALA A 243 11.35 -6.46 -13.70
C ALA A 243 10.97 -5.34 -14.69
N ARG A 244 11.96 -4.69 -15.33
CA ARG A 244 11.75 -3.68 -16.35
C ARG A 244 10.94 -4.24 -17.53
N THR A 245 11.37 -5.37 -18.10
CA THR A 245 10.66 -6.01 -19.22
C THR A 245 9.20 -6.32 -18.91
N LEU A 246 8.92 -6.80 -17.68
CA LEU A 246 7.54 -7.10 -17.24
C LEU A 246 6.69 -5.83 -17.12
N LEU A 247 7.24 -4.74 -16.58
CA LEU A 247 6.53 -3.47 -16.46
C LEU A 247 6.28 -2.82 -17.82
N GLU A 248 7.26 -2.87 -18.72
CA GLU A 248 7.11 -2.38 -20.10
C GLU A 248 6.02 -3.18 -20.84
N ARG A 249 5.97 -4.50 -20.66
CA ARG A 249 4.90 -5.34 -21.19
C ARG A 249 3.53 -4.95 -20.61
N ALA A 250 3.42 -4.72 -19.30
CA ALA A 250 2.17 -4.28 -18.67
C ALA A 250 1.69 -2.94 -19.23
N ILE A 251 2.61 -1.98 -19.46
CA ILE A 251 2.31 -0.68 -20.07
C ILE A 251 1.91 -0.82 -21.56
N ALA A 252 2.52 -1.75 -22.31
CA ALA A 252 2.14 -2.01 -23.70
C ALA A 252 0.71 -2.56 -23.81
N ILE A 253 0.28 -3.39 -22.84
CA ILE A 253 -1.09 -3.93 -22.77
C ILE A 253 -2.07 -2.84 -22.35
N GLU A 254 -1.77 -2.11 -21.28
CA GLU A 254 -2.59 -1.04 -20.73
C GLU A 254 -1.75 0.24 -20.55
N PRO A 255 -1.74 1.15 -21.56
CA PRO A 255 -0.89 2.35 -21.54
C PRO A 255 -1.11 3.30 -20.37
N ASN A 256 -2.27 3.28 -19.74
CA ASN A 256 -2.61 4.13 -18.60
C ASN A 256 -2.54 3.38 -17.24
N PHE A 257 -1.92 2.20 -17.20
CA PHE A 257 -1.79 1.44 -15.95
C PHE A 257 -0.79 2.09 -15.01
N ALA A 258 -1.31 2.84 -14.04
CA ALA A 258 -0.54 3.67 -13.11
C ALA A 258 0.55 2.89 -12.34
N ALA A 259 0.20 1.70 -11.84
CA ALA A 259 1.10 0.88 -11.02
C ALA A 259 2.35 0.42 -11.80
N ALA A 260 2.21 0.05 -13.08
CA ALA A 260 3.37 -0.34 -13.89
C ALA A 260 4.26 0.86 -14.22
N ARG A 261 3.67 2.03 -14.51
CA ARG A 261 4.44 3.24 -14.77
C ARG A 261 5.22 3.70 -13.54
N SER A 262 4.59 3.73 -12.37
CA SER A 262 5.30 4.09 -11.13
C SER A 262 6.38 3.07 -10.79
N GLY A 263 6.12 1.78 -10.98
CA GLY A 263 7.09 0.71 -10.76
C GLY A 263 8.38 0.87 -11.57
N LEU A 264 8.32 1.35 -12.82
CA LEU A 264 9.52 1.60 -13.64
C LEU A 264 10.48 2.60 -13.00
N ALA A 265 9.96 3.69 -12.44
CA ALA A 265 10.78 4.70 -11.79
C ALA A 265 11.49 4.19 -10.52
N GLU A 266 10.96 3.14 -9.89
CA GLU A 266 11.54 2.56 -8.67
C GLU A 266 12.73 1.62 -8.95
N LEU A 267 12.91 1.16 -10.20
CA LEU A 267 13.91 0.14 -10.54
C LEU A 267 15.34 0.67 -10.61
N CYS A 268 15.54 1.97 -10.88
CA CYS A 268 16.85 2.56 -11.08
C CYS A 268 16.83 4.06 -10.83
N ARG A 269 18.02 4.68 -10.86
CA ARG A 269 18.13 6.13 -11.03
C ARG A 269 17.75 6.47 -12.47
N MET A 270 16.83 7.40 -12.63
CA MET A 270 16.38 7.87 -13.94
C MET A 270 17.26 9.02 -14.46
N SER A 271 17.20 9.26 -15.76
CA SER A 271 17.97 10.28 -16.45
C SER A 271 17.09 11.11 -17.40
N ARG A 272 17.65 12.15 -18.00
CA ARG A 272 16.95 12.96 -19.03
C ARG A 272 16.60 12.16 -20.30
N GLU A 273 17.24 11.01 -20.52
CA GLU A 273 16.90 10.09 -21.61
C GLU A 273 15.52 9.44 -21.40
N ASP A 274 15.06 9.36 -20.15
CA ASP A 274 13.75 8.82 -19.79
C ASP A 274 12.59 9.86 -19.92
N ALA A 275 12.79 10.99 -20.62
CA ALA A 275 11.79 12.04 -20.79
C ALA A 275 10.46 11.54 -21.40
N ASN A 276 10.52 10.54 -22.26
CA ASN A 276 9.32 9.90 -22.82
C ASN A 276 8.48 9.19 -21.75
N TRP A 277 9.15 8.58 -20.75
CA TRP A 277 8.46 8.03 -19.59
C TRP A 277 7.75 9.13 -18.81
N LEU A 278 8.42 10.26 -18.52
CA LEU A 278 7.82 11.40 -17.80
C LEU A 278 6.56 11.90 -18.52
N ALA A 279 6.66 12.16 -19.83
CA ALA A 279 5.51 12.61 -20.61
C ALA A 279 4.33 11.61 -20.56
N GLY A 280 4.62 10.31 -20.58
CA GLY A 280 3.62 9.26 -20.41
C GLY A 280 3.03 9.25 -19.00
N ALA A 281 3.85 9.39 -17.95
CA ALA A 281 3.41 9.41 -16.56
C ALA A 281 2.53 10.63 -16.25
N MET A 282 2.87 11.81 -16.78
CA MET A 282 2.07 13.03 -16.65
C MET A 282 0.69 12.86 -17.27
N ARG A 283 0.61 12.39 -18.53
CA ARG A 283 -0.69 12.13 -19.20
C ARG A 283 -1.53 11.09 -18.44
N THR A 284 -0.90 10.08 -17.87
CA THR A 284 -1.62 9.08 -17.08
C THR A 284 -2.15 9.70 -15.79
N ALA A 285 -1.34 10.52 -15.09
CA ALA A 285 -1.72 11.19 -13.86
C ALA A 285 -2.89 12.18 -14.04
N GLU A 286 -2.95 12.89 -15.19
CA GLU A 286 -4.05 13.81 -15.52
C GLU A 286 -5.41 13.12 -15.67
N ARG A 287 -5.41 11.83 -16.01
CA ARG A 287 -6.61 11.02 -16.28
C ARG A 287 -6.93 10.04 -15.16
N ALA A 288 -6.00 9.85 -14.25
CA ALA A 288 -6.13 8.89 -13.15
C ALA A 288 -7.15 9.37 -12.11
N LEU A 289 -7.83 8.41 -11.47
CA LEU A 289 -8.53 8.70 -10.22
C LEU A 289 -7.53 9.20 -9.18
N PRO A 290 -7.95 10.06 -8.22
CA PRO A 290 -7.02 10.61 -7.23
C PRO A 290 -6.17 9.56 -6.52
N ARG A 291 -6.75 8.39 -6.24
CA ARG A 291 -6.04 7.28 -5.60
C ARG A 291 -4.94 6.69 -6.48
N ASP A 292 -5.17 6.58 -7.78
CA ASP A 292 -4.21 6.05 -8.75
C ASP A 292 -3.18 7.11 -9.19
N GLU A 293 -3.50 8.41 -9.01
CA GLU A 293 -2.57 9.53 -9.20
C GLU A 293 -1.45 9.52 -8.14
N ILE A 294 -1.71 9.08 -6.90
CA ILE A 294 -0.74 9.10 -5.79
C ILE A 294 0.60 8.44 -6.17
N PRO A 295 0.66 7.15 -6.56
CA PRO A 295 1.93 6.50 -6.87
C PRO A 295 2.62 7.12 -8.09
N LEU A 296 1.86 7.64 -9.07
CA LEU A 296 2.43 8.33 -10.22
C LEU A 296 3.11 9.64 -9.81
N ARG A 297 2.51 10.44 -8.93
CA ARG A 297 3.10 11.70 -8.46
C ARG A 297 4.37 11.47 -7.66
N PHE A 298 4.43 10.42 -6.83
CA PHE A 298 5.69 10.03 -6.18
C PHE A 298 6.75 9.63 -7.21
N ALA A 299 6.38 8.86 -8.24
CA ALA A 299 7.29 8.44 -9.29
C ALA A 299 7.78 9.62 -10.17
N ILE A 300 6.89 10.56 -10.51
CA ILE A 300 7.23 11.80 -11.21
C ILE A 300 8.16 12.65 -10.37
N GLY A 301 7.86 12.82 -9.07
CA GLY A 301 8.74 13.53 -8.14
C GLY A 301 10.14 12.90 -8.07
N LYS A 302 10.22 11.57 -8.03
CA LYS A 302 11.49 10.85 -8.06
C LYS A 302 12.27 11.08 -9.36
N TYR A 303 11.60 11.03 -10.51
CA TYR A 303 12.26 11.33 -11.79
C TYR A 303 12.85 12.74 -11.79
N LEU A 304 12.05 13.74 -11.41
CA LEU A 304 12.46 15.15 -11.38
C LEU A 304 13.64 15.38 -10.42
N ASP A 305 13.61 14.73 -9.26
CA ASP A 305 14.70 14.74 -8.30
C ASP A 305 15.97 14.06 -8.86
N ASP A 306 15.85 12.93 -9.53
CA ASP A 306 16.97 12.21 -10.14
C ASP A 306 17.69 13.05 -11.22
N VAL A 307 16.95 13.92 -11.95
CA VAL A 307 17.49 14.79 -13.00
C VAL A 307 17.86 16.20 -12.51
N GLY A 308 17.64 16.49 -11.21
CA GLY A 308 18.03 17.74 -10.56
C GLY A 308 17.00 18.88 -10.62
N GLU A 309 15.77 18.59 -11.06
CA GLU A 309 14.65 19.57 -11.11
C GLU A 309 13.90 19.57 -9.76
N TYR A 310 14.57 20.02 -8.70
CA TYR A 310 14.15 19.86 -7.30
C TYR A 310 12.84 20.58 -6.95
N ASP A 311 12.58 21.74 -7.56
CA ASP A 311 11.36 22.50 -7.31
C ASP A 311 10.14 21.77 -7.81
N ASP A 312 10.18 21.29 -9.05
CA ASP A 312 9.09 20.53 -9.65
C ASP A 312 8.94 19.16 -8.99
N ALA A 313 10.06 18.56 -8.57
CA ALA A 313 10.05 17.35 -7.76
C ALA A 313 9.25 17.55 -6.47
N PHE A 314 9.52 18.64 -5.72
CA PHE A 314 8.81 18.92 -4.48
C PHE A 314 7.32 19.19 -4.71
N ILE A 315 6.96 19.92 -5.77
CA ILE A 315 5.56 20.17 -6.15
C ILE A 315 4.83 18.84 -6.40
N SER A 316 5.49 17.91 -7.12
CA SER A 316 4.92 16.59 -7.41
C SER A 316 4.75 15.75 -6.14
N TYR A 317 5.76 15.73 -5.26
CA TYR A 317 5.68 15.04 -3.96
C TYR A 317 4.59 15.64 -3.06
N ARG A 318 4.47 16.98 -3.00
CA ARG A 318 3.40 17.65 -2.25
C ARG A 318 2.04 17.21 -2.76
N ARG A 319 1.82 17.26 -4.07
CA ARG A 319 0.56 16.78 -4.67
C ARG A 319 0.24 15.34 -4.31
N ALA A 320 1.25 14.44 -4.33
CA ALA A 320 1.09 13.04 -3.92
C ALA A 320 0.65 12.92 -2.47
N ASN A 321 1.27 13.69 -1.57
CA ASN A 321 0.97 13.67 -0.14
C ASN A 321 -0.40 14.29 0.17
N ASP A 322 -0.76 15.40 -0.48
CA ASP A 322 -2.09 16.04 -0.36
C ASP A 322 -3.20 15.05 -0.76
N LEU A 323 -3.02 14.34 -1.87
CA LEU A 323 -3.94 13.30 -2.30
C LEU A 323 -3.97 12.13 -1.30
N ALA A 324 -2.83 11.68 -0.82
CA ALA A 324 -2.75 10.58 0.13
C ALA A 324 -3.50 10.88 1.44
N MET A 325 -3.50 12.13 1.91
CA MET A 325 -4.25 12.55 3.10
C MET A 325 -5.77 12.44 2.95
N LEU A 326 -6.31 12.36 1.72
CA LEU A 326 -7.74 12.10 1.50
C LEU A 326 -8.13 10.65 1.82
N TYR A 327 -7.17 9.72 1.77
CA TYR A 327 -7.38 8.26 1.88
C TYR A 327 -6.75 7.64 3.12
N ARG A 328 -6.09 8.44 3.95
CA ARG A 328 -5.32 7.95 5.10
C ARG A 328 -5.82 8.57 6.39
N PRO A 329 -5.75 7.83 7.51
CA PRO A 329 -6.04 8.41 8.81
C PRO A 329 -5.09 9.58 9.07
N ARG A 330 -5.63 10.66 9.63
CA ARG A 330 -4.80 11.78 10.07
C ARG A 330 -3.93 11.39 11.25
N HIS A 331 -2.73 11.92 11.28
CA HIS A 331 -1.84 11.74 12.43
C HIS A 331 -2.39 12.48 13.66
N ASP A 332 -2.56 11.74 14.75
CA ASP A 332 -2.99 12.32 16.02
C ASP A 332 -1.77 12.60 16.90
N ARG A 333 -1.33 13.86 16.88
CA ARG A 333 -0.16 14.33 17.67
C ARG A 333 -0.40 14.17 19.17
N HIS A 334 -1.62 14.42 19.65
CA HIS A 334 -1.95 14.34 21.08
C HIS A 334 -1.90 12.89 21.56
N LEU A 335 -2.45 11.98 20.76
CA LEU A 335 -2.44 10.55 21.08
C LEU A 335 -1.00 10.01 21.13
N LEU A 336 -0.15 10.40 20.16
CA LEU A 336 1.26 10.00 20.17
C LEU A 336 1.99 10.55 21.38
N THR A 337 1.90 11.85 21.66
CA THR A 337 2.56 12.47 22.83
C THR A 337 2.10 11.84 24.13
N ALA A 338 0.80 11.63 24.32
CA ALA A 338 0.26 10.95 25.50
C ALA A 338 0.77 9.50 25.63
N GLY A 339 0.95 8.80 24.50
CA GLY A 339 1.56 7.47 24.48
C GLY A 339 3.02 7.48 24.92
N VAL A 340 3.79 8.42 24.41
CA VAL A 340 5.20 8.63 24.77
C VAL A 340 5.34 9.03 26.25
N ASP A 341 4.49 9.92 26.73
CA ASP A 341 4.49 10.33 28.15
C ASP A 341 4.26 9.15 29.07
N ARG A 342 3.27 8.30 28.76
CA ARG A 342 3.00 7.06 29.52
C ARG A 342 4.19 6.12 29.49
N LEU A 343 4.81 5.90 28.33
CA LEU A 343 5.98 5.06 28.19
C LEU A 343 7.14 5.55 29.06
N VAL A 344 7.47 6.84 28.97
CA VAL A 344 8.58 7.48 29.73
C VAL A 344 8.32 7.42 31.23
N GLN A 345 7.07 7.59 31.67
CA GLN A 345 6.69 7.56 33.08
C GLN A 345 6.67 6.13 33.65
N SER A 346 6.26 5.14 32.86
CA SER A 346 6.08 3.77 33.35
C SER A 346 7.33 2.91 33.23
N GLN A 347 8.13 3.06 32.17
CA GLN A 347 9.30 2.19 31.94
C GLN A 347 10.61 2.86 32.38
N THR A 348 10.70 3.17 33.67
CA THR A 348 11.86 3.78 34.29
C THR A 348 13.00 2.78 34.54
N ALA A 349 14.18 3.28 34.95
CA ALA A 349 15.28 2.41 35.38
C ALA A 349 14.91 1.54 36.61
N GLU A 350 14.01 2.01 37.47
CA GLU A 350 13.48 1.26 38.59
C GLU A 350 12.58 0.12 38.13
N TRP A 351 11.66 0.41 37.17
CA TRP A 351 10.82 -0.60 36.54
C TRP A 351 11.68 -1.67 35.85
N LEU A 352 12.70 -1.29 35.09
CA LEU A 352 13.61 -2.23 34.41
C LEU A 352 14.36 -3.15 35.41
N ARG A 353 14.71 -2.64 36.59
CA ARG A 353 15.33 -3.45 37.67
C ARG A 353 14.32 -4.32 38.40
N GLY A 354 13.09 -3.82 38.57
CA GLY A 354 12.03 -4.47 39.36
C GLY A 354 11.17 -5.45 38.55
N ALA A 355 11.05 -5.27 37.25
CA ALA A 355 10.24 -6.13 36.39
C ALA A 355 10.68 -7.61 36.34
N GLY A 356 11.75 -7.97 37.09
CA GLY A 356 12.29 -9.31 37.08
C GLY A 356 12.70 -9.72 35.69
N SER A 357 13.94 -9.37 35.29
CA SER A 357 14.42 -9.77 33.97
C SER A 357 14.14 -11.25 33.72
N SER A 358 13.63 -11.58 32.55
CA SER A 358 13.52 -12.97 32.13
C SER A 358 14.86 -13.69 32.37
N SER A 359 14.82 -14.93 32.86
CA SER A 359 16.04 -15.75 33.05
C SER A 359 16.66 -16.18 31.70
N ILE A 360 16.08 -15.78 30.58
CA ILE A 360 16.55 -16.16 29.25
C ILE A 360 17.79 -15.34 28.89
N ARG A 361 18.89 -16.03 28.63
CA ARG A 361 20.21 -15.45 28.31
C ARG A 361 20.60 -15.71 26.87
N SER A 362 19.74 -15.35 25.95
CA SER A 362 20.01 -15.49 24.51
C SER A 362 20.69 -14.24 23.95
N GLU A 363 21.83 -14.40 23.29
CA GLU A 363 22.50 -13.35 22.52
C GLU A 363 22.11 -13.36 21.03
N ARG A 364 21.20 -14.26 20.65
CA ARG A 364 20.79 -14.45 19.26
C ARG A 364 20.08 -13.25 18.66
N PRO A 365 19.20 -12.52 19.38
CA PRO A 365 18.49 -11.37 18.84
C PRO A 365 19.40 -10.16 18.69
N VAL A 366 19.38 -9.57 17.48
CA VAL A 366 19.97 -8.27 17.18
C VAL A 366 18.87 -7.38 16.58
N LEU A 367 18.59 -6.25 17.22
CA LEU A 367 17.58 -5.32 16.75
C LEU A 367 18.24 -4.13 16.07
N VAL A 368 17.83 -3.83 14.86
CA VAL A 368 18.23 -2.62 14.13
C VAL A 368 17.05 -1.66 14.11
N VAL A 369 17.20 -0.56 14.85
CA VAL A 369 16.14 0.42 15.11
C VAL A 369 16.52 1.83 14.66
N GLY A 370 15.53 2.70 14.53
CA GLY A 370 15.69 4.10 14.15
C GLY A 370 14.47 4.63 13.40
N MET A 371 14.57 5.83 12.87
CA MET A 371 13.53 6.31 11.96
C MET A 371 13.55 5.49 10.64
N PRO A 372 12.40 5.28 9.98
CA PRO A 372 12.42 4.83 8.58
C PRO A 372 13.35 5.74 7.77
N ARG A 373 14.09 5.18 6.80
CA ARG A 373 15.02 5.95 5.94
C ARG A 373 16.28 6.51 6.63
N SER A 374 16.56 6.11 7.87
CA SER A 374 17.81 6.49 8.56
C SER A 374 19.02 5.61 8.21
N GLY A 375 18.89 4.62 7.33
CA GLY A 375 19.97 3.70 6.97
C GLY A 375 19.85 2.31 7.61
N THR A 376 18.75 1.99 8.26
CA THR A 376 18.52 0.68 8.92
C THR A 376 18.66 -0.51 7.96
N THR A 377 18.18 -0.39 6.71
CA THR A 377 18.36 -1.44 5.69
C THR A 377 19.82 -1.63 5.33
N LEU A 378 20.61 -0.55 5.24
CA LEU A 378 22.05 -0.63 4.96
C LEU A 378 22.78 -1.40 6.07
N ALA A 379 22.50 -1.05 7.33
CA ALA A 379 23.08 -1.75 8.50
C ALA A 379 22.71 -3.24 8.52
N GLU A 380 21.45 -3.58 8.24
CA GLU A 380 21.01 -4.97 8.13
C GLU A 380 21.78 -5.72 7.03
N GLN A 381 21.91 -5.14 5.84
CA GLN A 381 22.60 -5.80 4.72
C GLN A 381 24.10 -6.03 5.03
N ILE A 382 24.77 -5.08 5.68
CA ILE A 382 26.14 -5.21 6.13
C ILE A 382 26.27 -6.37 7.12
N LEU A 383 25.47 -6.39 8.17
CA LEU A 383 25.50 -7.42 9.21
C LEU A 383 25.16 -8.80 8.65
N ALA A 384 24.10 -8.86 7.84
CA ALA A 384 23.64 -10.09 7.27
C ALA A 384 24.59 -10.67 6.22
N ALA A 385 25.59 -9.93 5.76
CA ALA A 385 26.69 -10.46 4.92
C ALA A 385 27.65 -11.35 5.71
N HIS A 386 27.66 -11.27 7.05
CA HIS A 386 28.44 -12.16 7.90
C HIS A 386 27.86 -13.59 7.89
N PRO A 387 28.68 -14.65 7.78
CA PRO A 387 28.20 -16.03 7.63
C PRO A 387 27.41 -16.58 8.80
N GLN A 388 27.57 -16.03 10.00
CA GLN A 388 26.87 -16.43 11.21
C GLN A 388 25.65 -15.54 11.52
N VAL A 389 25.28 -14.62 10.60
CA VAL A 389 24.19 -13.67 10.79
C VAL A 389 23.12 -13.90 9.73
N HIS A 390 21.87 -13.94 10.16
CA HIS A 390 20.71 -13.95 9.28
C HIS A 390 19.95 -12.61 9.39
N GLY A 391 19.68 -11.95 8.27
CA GLY A 391 18.81 -10.78 8.21
C GLY A 391 17.35 -11.21 8.05
N ALA A 392 16.52 -10.97 9.06
CA ALA A 392 15.12 -11.36 9.10
C ALA A 392 14.16 -10.33 8.46
N GLY A 393 14.68 -9.16 8.06
CA GLY A 393 13.83 -8.06 7.59
C GLY A 393 13.03 -7.43 8.72
N GLU A 394 11.81 -7.00 8.43
CA GLU A 394 10.90 -6.34 9.38
C GLU A 394 9.94 -7.35 10.01
N LEU A 395 10.24 -7.78 11.25
CA LEU A 395 9.37 -8.70 12.00
C LEU A 395 8.31 -7.91 12.78
N PRO A 396 7.00 -8.17 12.54
CA PRO A 396 5.92 -7.40 13.19
C PRO A 396 5.65 -7.83 14.64
N TYR A 397 6.43 -8.74 15.23
CA TYR A 397 6.19 -9.37 16.52
C TYR A 397 5.94 -8.36 17.64
N TRP A 398 6.89 -7.44 17.89
CA TRP A 398 6.79 -6.49 19.00
C TRP A 398 5.64 -5.50 18.84
N ASN A 399 5.32 -5.09 17.64
CA ASN A 399 4.14 -4.26 17.34
C ASN A 399 2.83 -5.01 17.68
N GLY A 400 2.73 -6.29 17.33
CA GLY A 400 1.56 -7.12 17.64
C GLY A 400 1.36 -7.38 19.14
N VAL A 401 2.46 -7.50 19.86
CA VAL A 401 2.46 -7.71 21.32
C VAL A 401 2.11 -6.45 22.10
N ALA A 402 2.61 -5.29 21.64
CA ALA A 402 2.46 -4.02 22.35
C ALA A 402 1.00 -3.64 22.63
N GLY A 403 0.07 -3.92 21.71
CA GLY A 403 -1.35 -3.67 21.92
C GLY A 403 -1.93 -4.41 23.12
N ARG A 404 -1.50 -5.63 23.36
CA ARG A 404 -1.91 -6.47 24.51
C ARG A 404 -1.37 -5.92 25.84
N TYR A 405 -0.11 -5.46 25.85
CA TYR A 405 0.54 -4.90 27.04
C TYR A 405 0.13 -3.45 27.31
N ALA A 406 -0.15 -2.65 26.31
CA ALA A 406 -0.69 -1.30 26.48
C ALA A 406 -2.09 -1.32 27.12
N ALA A 407 -2.91 -2.34 26.80
CA ALA A 407 -4.24 -2.53 27.38
C ALA A 407 -4.20 -3.05 28.82
N ALA A 408 -3.16 -3.83 29.19
CA ALA A 408 -3.02 -4.44 30.52
C ALA A 408 -2.31 -3.54 31.56
N GLY A 409 -1.71 -2.44 31.13
CA GLY A 409 -0.87 -1.56 31.97
C GLY A 409 0.58 -2.07 32.13
N ALA A 410 1.52 -1.17 32.41
CA ALA A 410 2.94 -1.51 32.56
C ALA A 410 3.20 -2.50 33.73
N ASP A 411 2.30 -2.54 34.71
CA ASP A 411 2.38 -3.43 35.91
C ASP A 411 2.07 -4.91 35.56
N ALA A 412 1.54 -5.20 34.37
CA ALA A 412 1.20 -6.56 33.95
C ALA A 412 2.38 -7.39 33.41
N ALA A 413 3.58 -6.82 33.31
CA ALA A 413 4.78 -7.52 32.84
C ALA A 413 5.47 -8.24 34.02
N ASP A 414 4.86 -9.31 34.52
CA ASP A 414 5.52 -10.20 35.48
C ASP A 414 6.59 -11.07 34.79
N GLY A 415 7.46 -11.69 35.60
CA GLY A 415 8.56 -12.50 35.06
C GLY A 415 8.10 -13.69 34.20
N ALA A 416 6.89 -14.23 34.43
CA ALA A 416 6.32 -15.32 33.63
C ALA A 416 5.89 -14.83 32.24
N SER A 417 5.22 -13.69 32.20
CA SER A 417 4.80 -13.03 30.93
C SER A 417 6.00 -12.60 30.08
N LEU A 418 7.03 -12.02 30.71
CA LEU A 418 8.29 -11.66 30.03
C LEU A 418 9.02 -12.89 29.47
N ARG A 419 9.00 -14.01 30.20
CA ARG A 419 9.57 -15.28 29.73
C ARG A 419 8.79 -15.79 28.51
N GLN A 420 7.46 -15.80 28.55
CA GLN A 420 6.64 -16.24 27.41
C GLN A 420 6.90 -15.38 26.17
N LEU A 421 7.00 -14.06 26.32
CA LEU A 421 7.36 -13.16 25.21
C LEU A 421 8.73 -13.51 24.60
N ALA A 422 9.70 -13.78 25.46
CA ALA A 422 11.04 -14.14 24.98
C ALA A 422 11.04 -15.50 24.28
N ASP A 423 10.34 -16.51 24.84
CA ASP A 423 10.23 -17.84 24.23
C ASP A 423 9.53 -17.79 22.87
N ASP A 424 8.40 -17.09 22.77
CA ASP A 424 7.66 -16.91 21.51
C ASP A 424 8.50 -16.19 20.45
N TYR A 425 9.21 -15.13 20.84
CA TYR A 425 10.07 -14.41 19.92
C TYR A 425 11.28 -15.24 19.47
N LEU A 426 11.90 -15.98 20.37
CA LEU A 426 13.02 -16.87 20.01
C LEU A 426 12.56 -18.04 19.14
N ALA A 427 11.34 -18.56 19.34
CA ALA A 427 10.73 -19.55 18.46
C ALA A 427 10.57 -18.98 17.04
N LEU A 428 10.01 -17.76 16.90
CA LEU A 428 9.90 -17.06 15.62
C LEU A 428 11.29 -16.89 14.95
N LEU A 429 12.32 -16.47 15.71
CA LEU A 429 13.68 -16.37 15.16
C LEU A 429 14.24 -17.75 14.74
N GLY A 430 13.81 -18.82 15.40
CA GLY A 430 14.13 -20.21 15.06
C GLY A 430 13.50 -20.67 13.74
N GLU A 431 12.27 -20.23 13.46
CA GLU A 431 11.58 -20.47 12.18
C GLU A 431 12.26 -19.72 11.03
N VAL A 432 12.66 -18.46 11.27
CA VAL A 432 13.35 -17.61 10.26
C VAL A 432 14.73 -18.16 9.90
N SER A 433 15.50 -18.63 10.89
CA SER A 433 16.80 -19.25 10.67
C SER A 433 17.11 -20.26 11.77
N ARG A 434 17.46 -21.48 11.44
CA ARG A 434 17.81 -22.52 12.44
C ARG A 434 19.24 -22.39 12.93
N ASP A 435 20.16 -22.02 12.04
CA ASP A 435 21.60 -22.19 12.26
C ASP A 435 22.36 -20.89 12.57
N ALA A 436 21.76 -19.72 12.31
CA ALA A 436 22.44 -18.45 12.52
C ALA A 436 22.68 -18.18 14.02
N SER A 437 23.93 -17.80 14.35
CA SER A 437 24.31 -17.40 15.71
C SER A 437 23.64 -16.09 16.14
N ARG A 438 23.39 -15.21 15.16
CA ARG A 438 22.67 -13.93 15.34
C ARG A 438 21.58 -13.80 14.30
N VAL A 439 20.41 -13.31 14.68
CA VAL A 439 19.30 -12.99 13.77
C VAL A 439 18.97 -11.51 13.93
N VAL A 440 19.07 -10.79 12.83
CA VAL A 440 18.83 -9.34 12.78
C VAL A 440 17.38 -9.09 12.46
N ASP A 441 16.62 -8.59 13.42
CA ASP A 441 15.29 -8.00 13.24
C ASP A 441 15.47 -6.49 12.95
N LYS A 442 15.28 -6.12 11.71
CA LYS A 442 15.37 -4.73 11.27
C LYS A 442 13.95 -4.15 11.16
N MET A 443 13.29 -3.96 12.28
CA MET A 443 12.04 -3.22 12.39
C MET A 443 12.35 -1.82 12.97
N PRO A 444 12.38 -0.76 12.14
CA PRO A 444 12.73 0.58 12.62
C PRO A 444 11.93 1.01 13.85
N ALA A 445 10.62 0.74 13.86
CA ALA A 445 9.71 1.13 14.93
C ALA A 445 9.90 0.37 16.26
N ASN A 446 10.72 -0.68 16.32
CA ASN A 446 11.02 -1.38 17.57
C ASN A 446 11.65 -0.47 18.63
N PHE A 447 12.08 0.75 18.27
CA PHE A 447 12.50 1.75 19.26
C PHE A 447 11.42 2.08 20.30
N MET A 448 10.14 1.91 19.96
CA MET A 448 9.01 2.09 20.88
C MET A 448 9.00 1.07 22.03
N PHE A 449 9.64 -0.08 21.87
CA PHE A 449 9.50 -1.24 22.74
C PHE A 449 10.79 -1.68 23.41
N LEU A 450 11.87 -0.88 23.34
CA LEU A 450 13.21 -1.31 23.82
C LEU A 450 13.25 -1.65 25.29
N GLY A 451 12.44 -1.01 26.13
CA GLY A 451 12.32 -1.38 27.54
C GLY A 451 11.75 -2.79 27.73
N LEU A 452 10.64 -3.10 27.06
CA LEU A 452 10.01 -4.42 27.10
C LEU A 452 10.92 -5.50 26.50
N ILE A 453 11.56 -5.18 25.37
CA ILE A 453 12.51 -6.08 24.70
C ILE A 453 13.68 -6.40 25.64
N HIS A 454 14.26 -5.40 26.29
CA HIS A 454 15.38 -5.60 27.22
C HIS A 454 14.95 -6.38 28.46
N ALA A 455 13.77 -6.14 29.02
CA ALA A 455 13.24 -6.89 30.14
C ALA A 455 13.03 -8.38 29.78
N ALA A 456 12.51 -8.66 28.57
CA ALA A 456 12.32 -10.03 28.07
C ALA A 456 13.64 -10.71 27.67
N LEU A 457 14.55 -9.98 27.03
CA LEU A 457 15.78 -10.48 26.41
C LEU A 457 16.98 -9.59 26.79
N PRO A 458 17.51 -9.71 28.00
CA PRO A 458 18.54 -8.80 28.53
C PRO A 458 19.86 -8.77 27.75
N LEU A 459 20.15 -9.83 26.97
CA LEU A 459 21.37 -9.92 26.16
C LEU A 459 21.14 -9.57 24.69
N ALA A 460 19.92 -9.19 24.29
CA ALA A 460 19.66 -8.69 22.95
C ALA A 460 20.51 -7.44 22.65
N ARG A 461 21.12 -7.38 21.48
CA ARG A 461 21.93 -6.25 21.04
C ARG A 461 21.08 -5.29 20.22
N ILE A 462 21.17 -4.00 20.52
CA ILE A 462 20.39 -2.96 19.86
C ILE A 462 21.33 -2.05 19.08
N ILE A 463 21.16 -1.96 17.77
CA ILE A 463 21.88 -1.03 16.89
C ILE A 463 20.92 0.04 16.46
N HIS A 464 21.20 1.27 16.86
CA HIS A 464 20.38 2.43 16.60
C HIS A 464 21.01 3.28 15.49
N LEU A 465 20.34 3.39 14.34
CA LEU A 465 20.75 4.22 13.22
C LEU A 465 20.21 5.64 13.40
N GLU A 466 21.12 6.59 13.46
CA GLU A 466 20.82 8.01 13.60
C GLU A 466 21.30 8.76 12.36
N ARG A 467 20.46 9.58 11.78
CA ARG A 467 20.73 10.35 10.56
C ARG A 467 20.21 11.77 10.72
N ASN A 468 20.78 12.73 9.96
CA ASN A 468 20.28 14.09 9.90
C ASN A 468 18.74 14.11 9.88
N PRO A 469 18.08 14.83 10.80
CA PRO A 469 16.64 14.78 10.97
C PRO A 469 15.87 15.28 9.74
N VAL A 470 16.37 16.32 9.08
CA VAL A 470 15.69 16.90 7.91
C VAL A 470 15.83 15.99 6.70
N ASP A 471 17.03 15.41 6.46
CA ASP A 471 17.21 14.39 5.40
C ASP A 471 16.32 13.18 5.63
N THR A 472 16.18 12.73 6.88
CA THR A 472 15.32 11.60 7.24
C THR A 472 13.85 11.92 6.95
N CYS A 473 13.35 13.06 7.46
CA CYS A 473 11.96 13.48 7.27
C CYS A 473 11.62 13.68 5.78
N LEU A 474 12.49 14.35 5.01
CA LEU A 474 12.29 14.50 3.57
C LEU A 474 12.32 13.15 2.84
N SER A 475 13.25 12.26 3.22
CA SER A 475 13.31 10.93 2.60
C SER A 475 12.07 10.10 2.89
N ILE A 476 11.38 10.33 4.01
CA ILE A 476 10.08 9.74 4.33
C ILE A 476 8.99 10.41 3.49
N TYR A 477 8.94 11.75 3.46
CA TYR A 477 7.95 12.53 2.72
C TYR A 477 7.94 12.23 1.22
N PHE A 478 9.07 11.81 0.65
CA PHE A 478 9.23 11.44 -0.76
C PHE A 478 8.87 9.99 -1.08
N GLN A 479 8.28 9.25 -0.12
CA GLN A 479 7.89 7.86 -0.29
C GLN A 479 6.40 7.63 -0.05
N ASN A 480 5.83 6.73 -0.82
CA ASN A 480 4.45 6.30 -0.66
C ASN A 480 4.33 5.25 0.46
N PHE A 481 4.47 5.70 1.70
CA PHE A 481 4.31 4.85 2.88
C PHE A 481 2.89 4.41 3.07
N GLY A 482 2.16 3.58 2.94
CA GLY A 482 0.76 3.21 3.19
C GLY A 482 0.11 3.85 4.44
N PRO A 483 -1.08 3.43 4.81
CA PRO A 483 -1.88 4.07 5.87
C PRO A 483 -1.31 3.91 7.28
N VAL A 484 -0.41 2.95 7.51
CA VAL A 484 0.20 2.68 8.83
C VAL A 484 1.08 3.83 9.30
N HIS A 485 1.68 4.58 8.40
CA HIS A 485 2.55 5.72 8.70
C HIS A 485 1.81 7.05 8.48
N SER A 486 0.78 7.32 9.27
CA SER A 486 -0.08 8.52 9.14
C SER A 486 0.69 9.84 9.18
N TYR A 487 1.82 9.88 9.88
CA TYR A 487 2.70 11.05 9.99
C TYR A 487 3.50 11.37 8.72
N ALA A 488 3.59 10.45 7.76
CA ALA A 488 4.52 10.56 6.62
C ALA A 488 4.12 11.60 5.57
N ASN A 489 2.86 12.05 5.56
CA ASN A 489 2.29 12.86 4.49
C ASN A 489 2.25 14.37 4.79
N ASP A 490 2.65 14.79 5.99
CA ASP A 490 2.74 16.20 6.39
C ASP A 490 4.08 16.49 7.06
N LEU A 491 4.76 17.58 6.68
CA LEU A 491 6.08 17.93 7.22
C LEU A 491 6.02 18.32 8.71
N GLY A 492 4.91 18.91 9.15
CA GLY A 492 4.72 19.25 10.56
C GLY A 492 4.45 18.02 11.42
N ASP A 493 3.71 17.04 10.90
CA ASP A 493 3.50 15.75 11.56
C ASP A 493 4.79 14.95 11.63
N LEU A 494 5.61 14.98 10.57
CA LEU A 494 6.95 14.40 10.55
C LEU A 494 7.86 15.03 11.60
N ALA A 495 7.86 16.36 11.69
CA ALA A 495 8.65 17.08 12.70
C ALA A 495 8.25 16.69 14.13
N HIS A 496 6.94 16.59 14.38
CA HIS A 496 6.39 16.16 15.66
C HIS A 496 6.78 14.71 15.97
N TYR A 497 6.55 13.78 15.04
CA TYR A 497 6.88 12.37 15.21
C TYR A 497 8.39 12.16 15.46
N TYR A 498 9.24 12.88 14.71
CA TYR A 498 10.70 12.83 14.91
C TYR A 498 11.10 13.36 16.29
N SER A 499 10.44 14.40 16.80
CA SER A 499 10.70 14.94 18.13
C SER A 499 10.34 13.94 19.23
N GLU A 500 9.21 13.27 19.11
CA GLU A 500 8.79 12.19 20.04
C GLU A 500 9.72 10.98 19.97
N TYR A 501 10.14 10.58 18.77
CA TYR A 501 11.17 9.55 18.59
C TYR A 501 12.47 9.89 19.34
N ARG A 502 12.96 11.13 19.24
CA ARG A 502 14.17 11.56 19.97
C ARG A 502 13.96 11.50 21.48
N ARG A 503 12.80 11.91 21.99
CA ARG A 503 12.45 11.78 23.42
C ARG A 503 12.53 10.32 23.89
N ILE A 504 11.97 9.39 23.13
CA ILE A 504 12.00 7.97 23.44
C ILE A 504 13.45 7.44 23.44
N MET A 505 14.23 7.74 22.40
CA MET A 505 15.61 7.26 22.31
C MET A 505 16.50 7.83 23.42
N GLU A 506 16.31 9.10 23.80
CA GLU A 506 17.01 9.70 24.93
C GLU A 506 16.61 9.05 26.25
N HIS A 507 15.32 8.71 26.41
CA HIS A 507 14.85 7.95 27.58
C HIS A 507 15.55 6.57 27.66
N TRP A 508 15.67 5.83 26.56
CA TRP A 508 16.36 4.53 26.54
C TRP A 508 17.86 4.65 26.80
N ARG A 509 18.52 5.66 26.28
CA ARG A 509 19.95 5.92 26.56
C ARG A 509 20.22 6.12 28.06
N ARG A 510 19.27 6.71 28.80
CA ARG A 510 19.40 6.96 30.26
C ARG A 510 19.04 5.77 31.10
N ASN A 511 18.13 4.93 30.66
CA ASN A 511 17.52 3.91 31.51
C ASN A 511 18.01 2.48 31.23
N LEU A 512 18.45 2.19 29.99
CA LEU A 512 19.03 0.89 29.64
C LEU A 512 20.49 0.80 30.10
N PRO A 513 21.00 -0.42 30.36
CA PRO A 513 22.40 -0.62 30.79
C PRO A 513 23.38 -0.07 29.74
N ALA A 514 24.51 0.44 30.20
CA ALA A 514 25.61 0.84 29.36
C ALA A 514 26.03 -0.31 28.42
N GLY A 515 26.15 -0.05 27.13
CA GLY A 515 26.51 -1.06 26.12
C GLY A 515 25.34 -1.90 25.60
N ALA A 516 24.08 -1.67 26.01
CA ALA A 516 22.92 -2.31 25.42
C ALA A 516 22.61 -1.75 24.02
N ILE A 517 22.89 -0.45 23.79
CA ILE A 517 22.63 0.25 22.53
C ILE A 517 23.96 0.74 21.92
N LEU A 518 24.19 0.40 20.66
CA LEU A 518 25.21 1.01 19.82
C LEU A 518 24.55 2.09 18.94
N ASN A 519 24.95 3.35 19.09
CA ASN A 519 24.52 4.41 18.19
C ASN A 519 25.46 4.48 16.99
N VAL A 520 24.90 4.37 15.79
CA VAL A 520 25.62 4.42 14.52
C VAL A 520 25.13 5.64 13.73
N PRO A 521 25.96 6.70 13.59
CA PRO A 521 25.62 7.83 12.73
C PRO A 521 25.67 7.39 11.26
N TYR A 522 24.59 7.61 10.53
CA TYR A 522 24.50 7.26 9.10
C TYR A 522 25.58 7.96 8.27
N GLU A 523 25.81 9.23 8.52
CA GLU A 523 26.83 10.02 7.86
C GLU A 523 28.23 9.41 8.08
N GLY A 524 28.54 9.04 9.32
CA GLY A 524 29.78 8.35 9.65
C GLY A 524 29.89 6.97 8.97
N LEU A 525 28.78 6.22 8.92
CA LEU A 525 28.73 4.92 8.26
C LEU A 525 29.04 5.03 6.75
N VAL A 526 28.53 6.07 6.08
CA VAL A 526 28.78 6.24 4.63
C VAL A 526 30.13 6.90 4.34
N GLU A 527 30.67 7.67 5.26
CA GLU A 527 32.01 8.28 5.15
C GLU A 527 33.14 7.29 5.48
N ASN A 528 32.94 6.45 6.50
CA ASN A 528 33.91 5.43 6.92
C ASN A 528 33.24 4.05 7.06
N PRO A 529 32.86 3.41 5.94
CA PRO A 529 32.07 2.18 5.95
C PRO A 529 32.79 1.01 6.68
N GLU A 530 34.10 0.87 6.52
CA GLU A 530 34.85 -0.25 7.13
C GLU A 530 34.87 -0.13 8.65
N HIS A 531 35.13 1.05 9.17
CA HIS A 531 35.14 1.30 10.61
C HIS A 531 33.79 0.94 11.26
N TRP A 532 32.70 1.48 10.75
CA TRP A 532 31.39 1.28 11.34
C TRP A 532 30.87 -0.16 11.12
N SER A 533 31.19 -0.77 10.00
CA SER A 533 30.86 -2.19 9.77
C SER A 533 31.56 -3.10 10.77
N ARG A 534 32.86 -2.88 11.05
CA ARG A 534 33.60 -3.60 12.09
C ARG A 534 32.99 -3.37 13.46
N THR A 535 32.75 -2.13 13.81
CA THR A 535 32.14 -1.75 15.10
C THR A 535 30.81 -2.45 15.32
N MET A 536 29.92 -2.51 14.31
CA MET A 536 28.66 -3.22 14.40
C MET A 536 28.83 -4.73 14.58
N VAL A 537 29.76 -5.37 13.83
CA VAL A 537 30.04 -6.82 13.93
C VAL A 537 30.64 -7.17 15.30
N GLU A 538 31.58 -6.39 15.80
CA GLU A 538 32.18 -6.56 17.11
C GLU A 538 31.16 -6.35 18.23
N PHE A 539 30.27 -5.35 18.10
CA PHE A 539 29.21 -5.08 19.07
C PHE A 539 28.24 -6.25 19.23
N ILE A 540 27.93 -6.99 18.17
CA ILE A 540 27.09 -8.19 18.26
C ILE A 540 27.87 -9.44 18.70
N GLY A 541 29.14 -9.29 19.10
CA GLY A 541 29.98 -10.35 19.66
C GLY A 541 30.51 -11.34 18.62
N LEU A 542 30.70 -10.91 17.38
CA LEU A 542 31.26 -11.75 16.31
C LEU A 542 32.61 -11.22 15.82
N PRO A 543 33.52 -12.10 15.35
CA PRO A 543 34.75 -11.68 14.70
C PRO A 543 34.44 -11.01 13.36
N TRP A 544 35.28 -10.06 12.94
CA TRP A 544 35.14 -9.41 11.64
C TRP A 544 35.25 -10.40 10.48
N ASP A 545 34.35 -10.24 9.51
CA ASP A 545 34.37 -10.96 8.23
C ASP A 545 34.35 -9.98 7.05
N ALA A 546 35.26 -10.15 6.09
CA ALA A 546 35.41 -9.24 4.96
C ALA A 546 34.19 -9.17 4.02
N ARG A 547 33.30 -10.19 4.05
CA ARG A 547 32.04 -10.18 3.28
C ARG A 547 31.12 -9.03 3.69
N CYS A 548 31.20 -8.54 4.93
CA CYS A 548 30.45 -7.39 5.41
C CYS A 548 30.79 -6.10 4.64
N ARG A 549 32.01 -5.97 4.07
CA ARG A 549 32.41 -4.85 3.21
C ARG A 549 31.77 -4.95 1.82
N ASP A 550 31.64 -6.17 1.30
CA ASP A 550 31.17 -6.44 -0.06
C ASP A 550 29.68 -6.88 -0.07
N PHE A 551 28.90 -6.49 0.94
CA PHE A 551 27.49 -6.88 1.16
C PHE A 551 26.61 -6.71 -0.08
N HIS A 552 26.86 -5.69 -0.91
CA HIS A 552 26.11 -5.36 -2.12
C HIS A 552 26.21 -6.41 -3.24
N ARG A 553 27.18 -7.33 -3.13
CA ARG A 553 27.39 -8.45 -4.08
C ARG A 553 26.61 -9.71 -3.69
N ILE A 554 25.99 -9.74 -2.51
CA ILE A 554 25.30 -10.91 -1.99
C ILE A 554 23.84 -10.85 -2.42
N GLU A 555 23.37 -11.89 -3.11
CA GLU A 555 21.96 -12.00 -3.49
C GLU A 555 21.09 -12.31 -2.28
N ARG A 556 20.18 -11.39 -1.94
CA ARG A 556 19.19 -11.53 -0.89
C ARG A 556 17.90 -10.85 -1.27
N ILE A 557 16.79 -11.30 -0.66
CA ILE A 557 15.51 -10.62 -0.79
C ILE A 557 15.54 -9.33 0.04
N VAL A 558 15.26 -8.20 -0.58
CA VAL A 558 15.15 -6.88 0.07
C VAL A 558 13.80 -6.28 -0.30
N SER A 559 12.82 -6.39 0.58
CA SER A 559 11.44 -5.94 0.37
C SER A 559 11.17 -4.56 0.99
N THR A 560 12.09 -3.60 0.82
CA THR A 560 11.98 -2.25 1.36
C THR A 560 12.02 -1.19 0.26
N PHE A 561 11.61 0.04 0.57
CA PHE A 561 11.75 1.18 -0.35
C PHE A 561 13.21 1.47 -0.74
N SER A 562 14.17 0.94 0.01
CA SER A 562 15.62 1.09 -0.26
C SER A 562 16.21 -0.07 -1.07
N ARG A 563 15.39 -0.96 -1.66
CA ARG A 563 15.85 -2.21 -2.32
C ARG A 563 16.90 -2.02 -3.42
N TRP A 564 16.78 -0.96 -4.21
CA TRP A 564 17.79 -0.62 -5.22
C TRP A 564 19.04 -0.03 -4.59
N GLN A 565 18.87 0.94 -3.67
CA GLN A 565 19.97 1.64 -2.99
C GLN A 565 20.83 0.67 -2.15
N ALA A 566 20.20 -0.27 -1.45
CA ALA A 566 20.87 -1.26 -0.61
C ALA A 566 21.73 -2.27 -1.38
N ARG A 567 21.60 -2.30 -2.71
CA ARG A 567 22.43 -3.12 -3.61
C ARG A 567 23.50 -2.33 -4.34
N GLN A 568 23.63 -1.04 -4.06
CA GLN A 568 24.67 -0.21 -4.61
C GLN A 568 25.85 -0.13 -3.64
N PRO A 569 27.08 0.12 -4.14
CA PRO A 569 28.17 0.51 -3.28
C PRO A 569 27.79 1.73 -2.43
N ILE A 570 28.28 1.76 -1.20
CA ILE A 570 28.04 2.88 -0.28
C ILE A 570 28.54 4.19 -0.92
N ASN A 571 27.73 5.23 -0.86
CA ASN A 571 28.06 6.57 -1.34
C ASN A 571 27.44 7.64 -0.45
N THR A 572 27.92 8.87 -0.57
CA THR A 572 27.51 10.03 0.24
C THR A 572 26.38 10.86 -0.37
N ALA A 573 25.82 10.46 -1.51
CA ALA A 573 24.83 11.24 -2.26
C ALA A 573 23.54 11.57 -1.48
N SER A 574 23.29 10.86 -0.39
CA SER A 574 22.13 11.07 0.48
C SER A 574 22.43 11.99 1.70
N VAL A 575 23.69 12.44 1.87
CA VAL A 575 24.09 13.31 2.97
C VAL A 575 23.80 14.76 2.58
N GLU A 576 23.19 15.52 3.48
CA GLU A 576 22.80 16.93 3.28
C GLU A 576 21.94 17.21 2.04
N ARG A 577 21.26 16.19 1.51
CA ARG A 577 20.38 16.33 0.33
C ARG A 577 19.24 17.31 0.55
N TRP A 578 18.82 17.52 1.80
CA TRP A 578 17.81 18.49 2.18
C TRP A 578 18.14 19.93 1.74
N ARG A 579 19.41 20.26 1.52
CA ARG A 579 19.83 21.60 1.05
C ARG A 579 19.25 21.97 -0.32
N HIS A 580 19.00 20.98 -1.18
CA HIS A 580 18.30 21.19 -2.46
C HIS A 580 16.84 21.61 -2.28
N TYR A 581 16.28 21.36 -1.10
CA TYR A 581 14.88 21.62 -0.74
C TYR A 581 14.73 22.66 0.38
N GLU A 582 15.77 23.44 0.68
CA GLU A 582 15.84 24.33 1.86
C GLU A 582 14.64 25.28 1.97
N LYS A 583 14.15 25.79 0.85
CA LYS A 583 12.99 26.69 0.81
C LYS A 583 11.65 26.04 1.18
N PHE A 584 11.59 24.74 1.23
CA PHE A 584 10.36 23.98 1.51
C PHE A 584 10.33 23.34 2.90
N VAL A 585 11.47 23.33 3.62
CA VAL A 585 11.62 22.56 4.87
C VAL A 585 11.37 23.38 6.13
N GLU A 586 10.69 24.53 6.02
CA GLU A 586 10.40 25.40 7.18
C GLU A 586 9.82 24.64 8.38
N PRO A 587 8.83 23.71 8.23
CA PRO A 587 8.31 22.95 9.36
C PRO A 587 9.33 22.03 10.03
N LEU A 588 10.41 21.66 9.33
CA LEU A 588 11.47 20.75 9.83
C LEU A 588 12.65 21.50 10.46
N ARG A 589 12.80 22.81 10.24
CA ARG A 589 13.93 23.60 10.75
C ARG A 589 14.16 23.48 12.27
N PRO A 590 13.12 23.42 13.14
CA PRO A 590 13.33 23.24 14.56
C PRO A 590 14.12 21.97 14.93
N LEU A 591 14.13 20.96 14.05
CA LEU A 591 14.87 19.72 14.28
C LEU A 591 16.39 19.87 14.12
N LEU A 592 16.88 20.94 13.46
CA LEU A 592 18.30 21.25 13.27
C LEU A 592 18.93 21.96 14.48
N CYS A 593 18.10 22.54 15.35
CA CYS A 593 18.56 23.39 16.44
C CYS A 593 19.04 22.62 17.69
N ARG A 594 19.41 21.33 17.58
CA ARG A 594 19.88 20.52 18.74
C ARG A 594 20.99 19.58 18.35
#